data_5d2174d6bdab8661397523f5abb33eef
#
_entry.id   5d2174d6bdab8661397523f5abb33eef
#
_cell.length_a   1.000
_cell.length_b   1.000
_cell.length_c   1.000
_cell.angle_alpha   90.00
_cell.angle_beta   90.00
_cell.angle_gamma   90.00
#
_symmetry.space_group_name_H-M   'P 1'
#
loop_
_entity.id
_entity.type
_entity.pdbx_description
1 polymer ?
#
loop_
_entity_poly.entity_id
_entity_poly.type
_entity_poly.pdbx_seq_one_letter_code
_entity_poly.pdbx_strand_id
1 'polypeptide(L)'
;LTEAGLKAPVRPKLRDEIWVKLWGNLSFNPISALTHSTLDVLCTDIGTRDVARKMMIEAQLIAEKLGVKFPIDVERRIDGGAAVGAHRTSMLQDLDQGRPMEIDALITSVQELGSITMTPTPTIDIVLSLIKLRARSASL
;
A
#
# COMPACT_ATOMS: atom_id res chain seq x y z
N LEU A 1 19.64 18.68 18.05
CA LEU A 1 19.56 17.80 17.92
C LEU A 1 19.97 17.43 17.71
N THR A 2 20.15 17.72 17.83
CA THR A 2 20.34 16.69 17.72
C THR A 2 20.84 16.36 17.50
N GLU A 3 20.96 16.68 17.75
CA GLU A 3 21.16 15.79 17.66
C GLU A 3 21.11 15.37 17.58
N ALA A 4 21.22 16.20 17.88
CA ALA A 4 20.91 15.30 17.80
C ALA A 4 20.58 15.19 17.57
N GLY A 5 20.47 15.76 17.66
CA GLY A 5 19.80 15.09 17.45
C GLY A 5 19.46 15.22 17.00
N LEU A 6 19.65 15.93 17.16
CA LEU A 6 19.29 15.49 16.84
C LEU A 6 19.39 14.97 16.52
N LYS A 7 19.16 15.16 16.53
CA LYS A 7 19.25 14.18 16.36
C LYS A 7 18.86 13.42 16.05
N ALA A 8 18.07 14.23 16.36
CA ALA A 8 17.59 12.96 16.45
C ALA A 8 17.40 12.28 15.18
N PRO A 9 18.07 11.57 14.99
CA PRO A 9 18.06 10.98 13.70
C PRO A 9 16.83 10.12 13.59
N VAL A 10 16.12 10.33 12.53
CA VAL A 10 15.17 9.34 12.11
C VAL A 10 15.93 8.04 12.04
N ARG A 11 15.58 7.12 12.88
CA ARG A 11 16.22 5.83 12.86
C ARG A 11 15.93 5.16 11.53
N PRO A 12 16.91 4.68 10.83
CA PRO A 12 16.67 3.95 9.58
C PRO A 12 15.65 2.83 9.76
N LYS A 13 15.68 2.13 10.88
CA LYS A 13 14.75 1.06 11.19
C LYS A 13 13.30 1.55 11.28
N LEU A 14 13.06 2.74 11.82
CA LEU A 14 11.71 3.31 11.89
C LEU A 14 11.17 3.59 10.49
N ARG A 15 12.01 4.14 9.62
CA ARG A 15 11.63 4.39 8.23
C ARG A 15 11.30 3.08 7.51
N ASP A 16 12.09 2.05 7.74
CA ASP A 16 11.84 0.73 7.15
C ASP A 16 10.50 0.16 7.62
N GLU A 17 10.19 0.31 8.90
CA GLU A 17 8.91 -0.15 9.46
C GLU A 17 7.72 0.62 8.89
N ILE A 18 7.86 1.94 8.70
CA ILE A 18 6.81 2.75 8.09
C ILE A 18 6.53 2.26 6.66
N TRP A 19 7.57 1.96 5.90
CA TRP A 19 7.41 1.46 4.54
C TRP A 19 6.78 0.07 4.49
N VAL A 20 7.07 -0.81 5.45
CA VAL A 20 6.41 -2.12 5.52
C VAL A 20 4.91 -1.95 5.73
N LYS A 21 4.51 -1.03 6.60
CA LYS A 21 3.10 -0.74 6.84
C LYS A 21 2.44 -0.13 5.60
N LEU A 22 3.10 0.88 5.00
CA LEU A 22 2.62 1.53 3.78
C LEU A 22 2.48 0.52 2.65
N TRP A 23 3.39 -0.40 2.54
CA TRP A 23 3.45 -1.46 1.55
C TRP A 23 2.15 -2.28 1.52
N GLY A 24 1.71 -2.72 2.70
CA GLY A 24 0.44 -3.43 2.82
C GLY A 24 -0.75 -2.55 2.52
N ASN A 25 -0.76 -1.33 3.07
CA ASN A 25 -1.90 -0.43 2.93
C ASN A 25 -2.12 0.00 1.48
N LEU A 26 -1.04 0.30 0.74
CA LEU A 26 -1.19 0.77 -0.64
C LEU A 26 -1.67 -0.32 -1.59
N SER A 27 -1.45 -1.59 -1.25
CA SER A 27 -1.86 -2.72 -2.09
C SER A 27 -3.18 -3.32 -1.61
N PHE A 28 -3.28 -3.70 -0.34
CA PHE A 28 -4.47 -4.39 0.18
C PHE A 28 -5.70 -3.48 0.23
N ASN A 29 -5.52 -2.23 0.62
CA ASN A 29 -6.66 -1.33 0.83
C ASN A 29 -7.46 -1.07 -0.46
N PRO A 30 -6.85 -0.64 -1.57
CA PRO A 30 -7.62 -0.42 -2.79
C PRO A 30 -8.19 -1.72 -3.38
N ILE A 31 -7.43 -2.83 -3.31
CA ILE A 31 -7.94 -4.11 -3.80
C ILE A 31 -9.19 -4.53 -3.02
N SER A 32 -9.16 -4.40 -1.70
CA SER A 32 -10.31 -4.76 -0.86
C SER A 32 -11.52 -3.87 -1.14
N ALA A 33 -11.32 -2.57 -1.36
CA ALA A 33 -12.42 -1.66 -1.68
C ALA A 33 -13.00 -1.93 -3.06
N LEU A 34 -12.16 -2.32 -4.03
CA LEU A 34 -12.63 -2.64 -5.38
C LEU A 34 -13.39 -3.96 -5.44
N THR A 35 -12.96 -4.95 -4.66
CA THR A 35 -13.53 -6.31 -4.72
C THR A 35 -14.51 -6.61 -3.58
N HIS A 36 -14.62 -5.73 -2.61
CA HIS A 36 -15.41 -5.96 -1.39
C HIS A 36 -14.96 -7.21 -0.63
N SER A 37 -13.64 -7.44 -0.62
CA SER A 37 -13.05 -8.63 0.00
C SER A 37 -12.37 -8.30 1.32
N THR A 38 -12.38 -9.27 2.23
CA THR A 38 -11.58 -9.22 3.45
C THR A 38 -10.14 -9.61 3.16
N LEU A 39 -9.22 -9.34 4.10
CA LEU A 39 -7.79 -9.59 3.90
C LEU A 39 -7.47 -11.05 3.59
N ASP A 40 -8.08 -11.99 4.31
CA ASP A 40 -7.85 -13.41 4.09
C ASP A 40 -8.20 -13.83 2.66
N VAL A 41 -9.30 -13.29 2.11
CA VAL A 41 -9.74 -13.62 0.75
C VAL A 41 -8.78 -13.04 -0.28
N LEU A 42 -8.51 -11.75 -0.21
CA LEU A 42 -7.68 -11.11 -1.24
C LEU A 42 -6.22 -11.58 -1.21
N CYS A 43 -5.72 -11.99 -0.05
CA CYS A 43 -4.35 -12.46 0.08
C CYS A 43 -4.18 -13.94 -0.31
N THR A 44 -5.26 -14.68 -0.46
CA THR A 44 -5.21 -16.10 -0.85
C THR A 44 -5.75 -16.36 -2.24
N ASP A 45 -6.58 -15.49 -2.78
CA ASP A 45 -7.06 -15.61 -4.17
C ASP A 45 -5.89 -15.37 -5.12
N ILE A 46 -5.71 -16.27 -6.08
CA ILE A 46 -4.55 -16.22 -6.98
C ILE A 46 -4.46 -14.89 -7.73
N GLY A 47 -5.58 -14.40 -8.25
CA GLY A 47 -5.60 -13.17 -9.04
C GLY A 47 -5.30 -11.92 -8.22
N THR A 48 -6.02 -11.73 -7.12
CA THR A 48 -5.83 -10.53 -6.27
C THR A 48 -4.50 -10.56 -5.55
N ARG A 49 -4.02 -11.74 -5.15
CA ARG A 49 -2.69 -11.89 -4.56
C ARG A 49 -1.61 -11.46 -5.56
N ASP A 50 -1.76 -11.81 -6.84
CA ASP A 50 -0.81 -11.41 -7.87
C ASP A 50 -0.79 -9.90 -8.09
N VAL A 51 -1.96 -9.25 -8.09
CA VAL A 51 -2.05 -7.79 -8.20
C VAL A 51 -1.35 -7.14 -7.01
N ALA A 52 -1.62 -7.62 -5.80
CA ALA A 52 -0.98 -7.10 -4.59
C ALA A 52 0.54 -7.26 -4.65
N ARG A 53 1.01 -8.43 -5.10
CA ARG A 53 2.44 -8.70 -5.26
C ARG A 53 3.10 -7.70 -6.19
N LYS A 54 2.49 -7.44 -7.34
CA LYS A 54 3.04 -6.52 -8.33
C LYS A 54 3.10 -5.10 -7.80
N MET A 55 2.05 -4.65 -7.13
CA MET A 55 2.05 -3.32 -6.50
C MET A 55 3.15 -3.21 -5.45
N MET A 56 3.33 -4.23 -4.64
CA MET A 56 4.34 -4.25 -3.60
C MET A 56 5.75 -4.24 -4.18
N ILE A 57 5.99 -4.99 -5.26
CA ILE A 57 7.29 -5.00 -5.93
C ILE A 57 7.61 -3.62 -6.50
N GLU A 58 6.64 -2.96 -7.13
CA GLU A 58 6.84 -1.61 -7.66
C GLU A 58 7.19 -0.63 -6.54
N ALA A 59 6.46 -0.69 -5.43
CA ALA A 59 6.72 0.17 -4.28
C ALA A 59 8.07 -0.16 -3.62
N GLN A 60 8.44 -1.43 -3.58
CA GLN A 60 9.72 -1.85 -3.03
C GLN A 60 10.89 -1.27 -3.82
N LEU A 61 10.82 -1.30 -5.14
CA LEU A 61 11.86 -0.72 -5.99
C LEU A 61 12.01 0.77 -5.73
N ILE A 62 10.91 1.48 -5.57
CA ILE A 62 10.94 2.91 -5.24
C ILE A 62 11.62 3.13 -3.90
N ALA A 63 11.18 2.41 -2.88
CA ALA A 63 11.66 2.58 -1.52
C ALA A 63 13.14 2.23 -1.39
N GLU A 64 13.59 1.18 -2.08
CA GLU A 64 15.00 0.79 -2.07
C GLU A 64 15.89 1.85 -2.68
N LYS A 65 15.41 2.55 -3.71
CA LYS A 65 16.13 3.70 -4.27
C LYS A 65 16.24 4.85 -3.28
N LEU A 66 15.34 4.91 -2.32
CA LEU A 66 15.34 5.91 -1.24
C LEU A 66 16.09 5.43 0.00
N GLY A 67 16.74 4.27 -0.07
CA GLY A 67 17.56 3.74 1.02
C GLY A 67 16.81 2.88 2.03
N VAL A 68 15.56 2.53 1.75
CA VAL A 68 14.77 1.68 2.64
C VAL A 68 15.19 0.22 2.48
N LYS A 69 15.27 -0.50 3.59
CA LYS A 69 15.54 -1.94 3.60
C LYS A 69 14.34 -2.66 4.20
N PHE A 70 13.75 -3.57 3.43
CA PHE A 70 12.60 -4.33 3.90
C PHE A 70 13.06 -5.54 4.70
N PRO A 71 12.60 -5.70 5.95
CA PRO A 71 13.01 -6.83 6.80
C PRO A 71 12.36 -8.15 6.39
N ILE A 72 11.31 -8.10 5.57
CA ILE A 72 10.60 -9.29 5.08
C ILE A 72 10.38 -9.13 3.58
N ASP A 73 10.15 -10.25 2.89
CA ASP A 73 9.86 -10.21 1.46
C ASP A 73 8.35 -10.04 1.21
N VAL A 74 8.01 -9.82 -0.07
CA VAL A 74 6.64 -9.58 -0.51
C VAL A 74 5.73 -10.75 -0.13
N GLU A 75 6.13 -11.99 -0.42
CA GLU A 75 5.30 -13.16 -0.14
C GLU A 75 4.99 -13.28 1.34
N ARG A 76 5.97 -13.02 2.16
CA ARG A 76 5.82 -13.09 3.62
C ARG A 76 4.86 -12.02 4.14
N ARG A 77 4.92 -10.83 3.56
CA ARG A 77 3.99 -9.74 3.93
C ARG A 77 2.56 -10.11 3.55
N ILE A 78 2.36 -10.72 2.37
CA ILE A 78 1.04 -11.14 1.92
C ILE A 78 0.50 -12.27 2.81
N ASP A 79 1.35 -13.24 3.15
CA ASP A 79 0.98 -14.32 4.07
C ASP A 79 0.56 -13.75 5.44
N GLY A 80 1.23 -12.70 5.90
CA GLY A 80 0.85 -12.00 7.13
C GLY A 80 -0.54 -11.38 7.03
N GLY A 81 -0.87 -10.82 5.88
CA GLY A 81 -2.22 -10.31 5.63
C GLY A 81 -3.27 -11.41 5.66
N ALA A 82 -2.98 -12.56 5.04
CA ALA A 82 -3.87 -13.70 5.07
C ALA A 82 -4.11 -14.19 6.50
N ALA A 83 -3.07 -14.19 7.33
CA ALA A 83 -3.14 -14.65 8.71
C ALA A 83 -3.99 -13.75 9.62
N VAL A 84 -4.18 -12.48 9.25
CA VAL A 84 -5.07 -11.58 10.00
C VAL A 84 -6.52 -12.08 9.99
N GLY A 85 -6.92 -12.78 8.93
CA GLY A 85 -8.25 -13.37 8.83
C GLY A 85 -9.24 -12.46 8.13
N ALA A 86 -10.52 -12.59 8.48
CA ALA A 86 -11.61 -11.88 7.83
C ALA A 86 -11.71 -10.42 8.27
N HIS A 87 -10.62 -9.68 8.08
CA HIS A 87 -10.54 -8.26 8.43
C HIS A 87 -10.90 -7.38 7.24
N ARG A 88 -11.72 -6.35 7.49
CA ARG A 88 -12.07 -5.35 6.49
C ARG A 88 -11.08 -4.20 6.59
N THR A 89 -10.43 -3.83 5.50
CA THR A 89 -9.46 -2.72 5.52
C THR A 89 -10.16 -1.40 5.81
N SER A 90 -9.41 -0.41 6.28
CA SER A 90 -9.97 0.92 6.55
C SER A 90 -10.58 1.54 5.31
N MET A 91 -9.98 1.34 4.12
CA MET A 91 -10.52 1.86 2.87
C MET A 91 -11.86 1.24 2.51
N LEU A 92 -12.01 -0.08 2.69
CA LEU A 92 -13.28 -0.76 2.48
C LEU A 92 -14.34 -0.27 3.47
N GLN A 93 -13.95 -0.09 4.73
CA GLN A 93 -14.86 0.45 5.75
C GLN A 93 -15.33 1.87 5.40
N ASP A 94 -14.41 2.72 4.92
CA ASP A 94 -14.75 4.07 4.50
C ASP A 94 -15.73 4.07 3.34
N LEU A 95 -15.48 3.22 2.34
CA LEU A 95 -16.38 3.09 1.21
C LEU A 95 -17.79 2.67 1.64
N ASP A 96 -17.89 1.66 2.51
CA ASP A 96 -19.18 1.14 2.98
C ASP A 96 -19.95 2.15 3.80
N GLN A 97 -19.25 3.02 4.53
CA GLN A 97 -19.88 4.01 5.40
C GLN A 97 -20.04 5.37 4.73
N GLY A 98 -19.72 5.46 3.44
CA GLY A 98 -19.85 6.70 2.69
C GLY A 98 -18.84 7.77 3.09
N ARG A 99 -17.71 7.38 3.67
CA ARG A 99 -16.64 8.32 4.02
C ARG A 99 -15.61 8.39 2.90
N PRO A 100 -14.93 9.55 2.72
CA PRO A 100 -13.86 9.66 1.75
C PRO A 100 -12.74 8.68 2.03
N MET A 101 -12.23 8.04 0.95
CA MET A 101 -11.10 7.13 1.04
C MET A 101 -9.78 7.89 0.90
N GLU A 102 -8.74 7.43 1.60
CA GLU A 102 -7.42 8.07 1.62
C GLU A 102 -6.59 7.67 0.39
N ILE A 103 -7.09 8.00 -0.80
CA ILE A 103 -6.47 7.57 -2.06
C ILE A 103 -5.21 8.37 -2.36
N ASP A 104 -5.29 9.71 -2.31
CA ASP A 104 -4.16 10.56 -2.69
C ASP A 104 -2.99 10.45 -1.71
N ALA A 105 -3.29 10.44 -0.42
CA ALA A 105 -2.24 10.33 0.59
C ALA A 105 -1.51 8.98 0.52
N LEU A 106 -2.19 7.93 0.08
CA LEU A 106 -1.64 6.59 0.12
C LEU A 106 -1.09 6.15 -1.24
N ILE A 107 -1.88 6.27 -2.29
CA ILE A 107 -1.54 5.66 -3.59
C ILE A 107 -0.90 6.68 -4.53
N THR A 108 -1.50 7.85 -4.66
CA THR A 108 -0.97 8.90 -5.54
C THR A 108 0.42 9.34 -5.09
N SER A 109 0.66 9.41 -3.79
CA SER A 109 1.98 9.76 -3.24
C SER A 109 3.06 8.78 -3.67
N VAL A 110 2.76 7.48 -3.65
CA VAL A 110 3.72 6.46 -4.09
C VAL A 110 3.95 6.55 -5.61
N GLN A 111 2.90 6.80 -6.37
CA GLN A 111 3.03 7.01 -7.82
C GLN A 111 3.96 8.19 -8.13
N GLU A 112 3.81 9.29 -7.39
CA GLU A 112 4.68 10.47 -7.57
C GLU A 112 6.13 10.16 -7.21
N LEU A 113 6.35 9.40 -6.14
CA LEU A 113 7.70 8.95 -5.80
C LEU A 113 8.28 8.06 -6.89
N GLY A 114 7.45 7.27 -7.55
CA GLY A 114 7.86 6.49 -8.71
C GLY A 114 8.38 7.36 -9.84
N SER A 115 7.68 8.45 -10.15
CA SER A 115 8.14 9.42 -11.14
C SER A 115 9.49 10.04 -10.75
N ILE A 116 9.61 10.47 -9.51
CA ILE A 116 10.82 11.11 -9.01
C ILE A 116 12.02 10.16 -9.07
N THR A 117 11.83 8.90 -8.74
CA THR A 117 12.89 7.89 -8.73
C THR A 117 13.08 7.22 -10.09
N MET A 118 12.31 7.62 -11.10
CA MET A 118 12.31 7.02 -12.44
C MET A 118 12.02 5.52 -12.39
N THR A 119 11.06 5.13 -11.55
CA THR A 119 10.62 3.76 -11.38
C THR A 119 9.21 3.60 -11.93
N PRO A 120 9.00 2.75 -12.94
CA PRO A 120 7.65 2.51 -13.48
C PRO A 120 6.72 1.90 -12.43
N THR A 121 5.45 2.33 -12.45
CA THR A 121 4.43 1.82 -11.53
C THR A 121 3.18 1.39 -12.32
N PRO A 122 3.30 0.46 -13.28
CA PRO A 122 2.15 0.12 -14.14
C PRO A 122 0.98 -0.47 -13.38
N THR A 123 1.22 -1.34 -12.41
CA THR A 123 0.13 -1.95 -11.64
C THR A 123 -0.50 -0.94 -10.69
N ILE A 124 0.33 -0.14 -10.01
CA ILE A 124 -0.16 0.93 -9.13
C ILE A 124 -1.02 1.91 -9.95
N ASP A 125 -0.60 2.26 -11.16
CA ASP A 125 -1.33 3.18 -12.02
C ASP A 125 -2.71 2.63 -12.38
N ILE A 126 -2.79 1.35 -12.71
CA ILE A 126 -4.07 0.70 -13.05
C ILE A 126 -5.01 0.71 -11.85
N VAL A 127 -4.52 0.26 -10.70
CA VAL A 127 -5.34 0.17 -9.49
C VAL A 127 -5.77 1.57 -9.03
N LEU A 128 -4.87 2.56 -9.13
CA LEU A 128 -5.21 3.95 -8.81
C LEU A 128 -6.37 4.46 -9.66
N SER A 129 -6.34 4.20 -10.96
CA SER A 129 -7.43 4.59 -11.87
C SER A 129 -8.76 3.96 -11.47
N LEU A 130 -8.72 2.67 -11.13
CA LEU A 130 -9.92 1.93 -10.74
C LEU A 130 -10.50 2.44 -9.43
N ILE A 131 -9.65 2.67 -8.42
CA ILE A 131 -10.16 3.12 -7.12
C ILE A 131 -10.67 4.56 -7.18
N LYS A 132 -10.07 5.41 -8.00
CA LYS A 132 -10.57 6.77 -8.21
C LYS A 132 -11.96 6.75 -8.84
N LEU A 133 -12.18 5.88 -9.82
CA LEU A 133 -13.50 5.74 -10.42
C LEU A 133 -14.51 5.21 -9.40
N ARG A 134 -14.11 4.24 -8.58
CA ARG A 134 -14.96 3.71 -7.51
C ARG A 134 -15.39 4.81 -6.55
N ALA A 135 -14.45 5.69 -6.17
CA ALA A 135 -14.75 6.81 -5.29
C ALA A 135 -15.75 7.78 -5.94
N ARG A 136 -15.53 8.13 -7.20
CA ARG A 136 -16.45 9.02 -7.93
C ARG A 136 -17.84 8.40 -8.06
N SER A 137 -17.93 7.12 -8.34
CA SER A 137 -19.21 6.40 -8.48
C SER A 137 -19.98 6.36 -7.16
N ALA A 138 -19.27 6.37 -6.04
CA ALA A 138 -19.86 6.40 -4.71
C ALA A 138 -20.04 7.83 -4.19
N SER A 139 -19.73 8.85 -4.99
CA SER A 139 -19.78 10.27 -4.62
C SER A 139 -18.86 10.62 -3.43
N LEU A 140 -17.69 10.02 -3.40
CA LEU A 140 -16.72 10.24 -2.31
C LEU A 140 -15.51 11.08 -2.73
#